data_c828e6a8c6bc8f16e75567d61005f877
#
_entry.id   c828e6a8c6bc8f16e75567d61005f877
#
_cell.length_a   1.000
_cell.length_b   1.000
_cell.length_c   1.000
_cell.angle_alpha   90.00
_cell.angle_beta   90.00
_cell.angle_gamma   90.00
#
_symmetry.space_group_name_H-M   'P 1'
#
loop_
_entity.id
_entity.type
_entity.pdbx_description
1 polymer ?
#
loop_
_entity_poly.entity_id
_entity_poly.type
_entity_poly.pdbx_seq_one_letter_code
_entity_poly.pdbx_strand_id
1 'polypeptide(L)'
;MANGFLLKGIVMAVKHLKPTSAGRRWQTISDFSEITCTKPEKSLLEPLPKKAGRNNNGRITTRHQGGGVKRRYRVIDFKRNKDGVPAKVATIEYDPNRSARIALLHYADGEKRYILAPKGLEVGQTIMSGSDADIKPGNALPLADIPVGTLIHAVEFQPG
;
A
#
# COMPACT_ATOMS: atom_id res chain seq x y z
N MET A 1 -16.85 -24.63 -28.96
CA MET A 1 -15.59 -23.92 -28.66
C MET A 1 -15.76 -23.30 -27.28
N ALA A 2 -15.18 -23.95 -26.27
CA ALA A 2 -15.33 -23.53 -24.87
C ALA A 2 -14.28 -22.47 -24.54
N ASN A 3 -14.71 -21.22 -24.35
CA ASN A 3 -13.87 -20.16 -23.82
C ASN A 3 -13.59 -20.44 -22.36
N GLY A 4 -12.40 -21.00 -22.08
CA GLY A 4 -11.91 -21.15 -20.74
C GLY A 4 -11.69 -19.76 -20.11
N PHE A 5 -12.55 -19.38 -19.19
CA PHE A 5 -12.29 -18.31 -18.23
C PHE A 5 -11.16 -18.77 -17.32
N LEU A 6 -9.93 -18.45 -17.69
CA LEU A 6 -8.78 -18.53 -16.81
C LEU A 6 -9.01 -17.50 -15.71
N LEU A 7 -9.46 -17.97 -14.54
CA LEU A 7 -9.32 -17.27 -13.28
C LEU A 7 -7.83 -16.95 -13.09
N LYS A 8 -7.39 -15.77 -13.52
CA LYS A 8 -6.11 -15.19 -13.13
C LYS A 8 -6.19 -14.92 -11.63
N GLY A 9 -6.03 -15.97 -10.82
CA GLY A 9 -5.70 -15.80 -9.42
C GLY A 9 -4.43 -14.97 -9.37
N ILE A 10 -4.47 -13.81 -8.76
CA ILE A 10 -3.30 -12.98 -8.49
C ILE A 10 -2.46 -13.77 -7.49
N VAL A 11 -1.67 -14.68 -7.98
CA VAL A 11 -0.53 -15.22 -7.27
C VAL A 11 0.44 -14.06 -7.18
N MET A 12 0.79 -13.63 -5.97
CA MET A 12 1.92 -12.71 -5.81
C MET A 12 3.08 -13.31 -6.59
N ALA A 13 3.51 -12.62 -7.65
CA ALA A 13 4.55 -13.13 -8.51
C ALA A 13 5.85 -13.21 -7.69
N VAL A 14 6.23 -14.43 -7.38
CA VAL A 14 7.37 -14.78 -6.53
C VAL A 14 8.48 -15.31 -7.42
N LYS A 15 9.65 -14.70 -7.32
CA LYS A 15 10.84 -15.13 -8.02
C LYS A 15 11.70 -16.02 -7.12
N HIS A 16 12.00 -17.23 -7.57
CA HIS A 16 12.98 -18.09 -6.95
C HIS A 16 14.40 -17.66 -7.34
N LEU A 17 15.30 -17.66 -6.37
CA LEU A 17 16.70 -17.33 -6.62
C LEU A 17 17.49 -18.58 -7.06
N LYS A 18 18.56 -18.37 -7.82
CA LYS A 18 19.47 -19.47 -8.18
C LYS A 18 20.12 -20.05 -6.93
N PRO A 19 20.23 -21.39 -6.81
CA PRO A 19 20.74 -22.07 -5.61
C PRO A 19 22.28 -22.00 -5.52
N THR A 20 22.83 -20.82 -5.37
CA THR A 20 24.29 -20.57 -5.31
C THR A 20 24.87 -20.80 -3.91
N SER A 21 24.04 -20.80 -2.87
CA SER A 21 24.42 -21.10 -1.49
C SER A 21 23.29 -21.80 -0.75
N ALA A 22 23.56 -22.38 0.41
CA ALA A 22 22.55 -23.08 1.21
C ALA A 22 21.35 -22.16 1.54
N GLY A 23 21.60 -20.91 1.94
CA GLY A 23 20.54 -19.94 2.25
C GLY A 23 19.73 -19.49 1.02
N ARG A 24 20.34 -19.43 -0.16
CA ARG A 24 19.64 -19.00 -1.39
C ARG A 24 18.82 -20.09 -2.05
N ARG A 25 19.06 -21.35 -1.72
CA ARG A 25 18.37 -22.51 -2.32
C ARG A 25 16.85 -22.44 -2.16
N TRP A 26 16.38 -21.98 -1.01
CA TRP A 26 14.97 -21.88 -0.67
C TRP A 26 14.43 -20.45 -0.60
N GLN A 27 15.28 -19.50 -0.93
CA GLN A 27 14.91 -18.07 -0.85
C GLN A 27 14.04 -17.67 -2.03
N THR A 28 12.93 -17.02 -1.71
CA THR A 28 12.02 -16.40 -2.67
C THR A 28 11.95 -14.90 -2.41
N ILE A 29 11.77 -14.12 -3.45
CA ILE A 29 11.59 -12.67 -3.39
C ILE A 29 10.39 -12.27 -4.25
N SER A 30 9.74 -11.16 -3.91
CA SER A 30 8.74 -10.55 -4.79
C SER A 30 9.41 -10.11 -6.10
N ASP A 31 8.75 -10.30 -7.24
CA ASP A 31 9.25 -9.82 -8.55
C ASP A 31 8.91 -8.35 -8.80
N PHE A 32 8.08 -7.74 -7.95
CA PHE A 32 7.64 -6.35 -8.05
C PHE A 32 6.89 -5.98 -9.35
N SER A 33 6.33 -6.96 -10.05
CA SER A 33 5.61 -6.75 -11.32
C SER A 33 4.41 -5.81 -11.21
N GLU A 34 3.82 -5.68 -10.02
CA GLU A 34 2.69 -4.80 -9.73
C GLU A 34 3.07 -3.31 -9.66
N ILE A 35 4.37 -3.01 -9.51
CA ILE A 35 4.84 -1.64 -9.29
C ILE A 35 4.97 -0.93 -10.61
N THR A 36 4.27 0.20 -10.73
CA THR A 36 4.29 1.04 -11.94
C THR A 36 5.25 2.21 -11.84
N CYS A 37 5.59 2.66 -10.62
CA CYS A 37 6.53 3.75 -10.40
C CYS A 37 7.46 3.45 -9.22
N THR A 38 8.74 3.76 -9.37
CA THR A 38 9.76 3.58 -8.33
C THR A 38 10.07 4.86 -7.56
N LYS A 39 9.70 6.03 -8.11
CA LYS A 39 9.96 7.33 -7.50
C LYS A 39 8.74 7.80 -6.71
N PRO A 40 8.84 7.96 -5.39
CA PRO A 40 7.73 8.43 -4.58
C PRO A 40 7.47 9.94 -4.77
N GLU A 41 6.24 10.37 -4.53
CA GLU A 41 5.85 11.79 -4.52
C GLU A 41 6.52 12.51 -3.35
N LYS A 42 7.30 13.55 -3.67
CA LYS A 42 8.15 14.23 -2.68
C LYS A 42 7.36 14.96 -1.60
N SER A 43 6.22 15.53 -1.96
CA SER A 43 5.34 16.29 -1.04
C SER A 43 4.73 15.40 0.07
N LEU A 44 4.63 14.09 -0.17
CA LEU A 44 4.06 13.11 0.75
C LEU A 44 5.12 12.29 1.49
N LEU A 45 6.37 12.78 1.55
CA LEU A 45 7.47 12.12 2.23
C LEU A 45 7.89 12.88 3.48
N GLU A 46 7.92 12.17 4.60
CA GLU A 46 8.43 12.67 5.87
C GLU A 46 9.73 11.99 6.28
N PRO A 47 10.58 12.68 7.05
CA PRO A 47 11.76 12.06 7.63
C PRO A 47 11.38 10.99 8.65
N LEU A 48 12.03 9.82 8.59
CA LEU A 48 11.88 8.75 9.56
C LEU A 48 13.22 8.48 10.25
N PRO A 49 13.56 9.25 11.30
CA PRO A 49 14.80 9.06 12.02
C PRO A 49 14.81 7.74 12.80
N LYS A 50 15.94 7.02 12.73
CA LYS A 50 16.14 5.77 13.45
C LYS A 50 17.18 5.98 14.54
N LYS A 51 16.84 5.65 15.77
CA LYS A 51 17.75 5.78 16.94
C LYS A 51 18.58 4.51 17.18
N ALA A 52 18.15 3.35 16.65
CA ALA A 52 18.84 2.06 16.79
C ALA A 52 19.23 1.74 18.26
N GLY A 53 18.31 1.99 19.20
CA GLY A 53 18.51 1.74 20.63
C GLY A 53 19.47 2.69 21.33
N ARG A 54 19.89 3.79 20.69
CA ARG A 54 20.78 4.80 21.30
C ARG A 54 19.98 5.85 22.04
N ASN A 55 20.53 6.31 23.18
CA ASN A 55 20.02 7.43 23.96
C ASN A 55 20.52 8.79 23.39
N ASN A 56 20.23 9.89 24.11
CA ASN A 56 20.70 11.24 23.77
C ASN A 56 22.24 11.36 23.74
N ASN A 57 22.96 10.56 24.54
CA ASN A 57 24.43 10.51 24.59
C ASN A 57 25.04 9.55 23.55
N GLY A 58 24.22 8.98 22.65
CA GLY A 58 24.67 8.05 21.61
C GLY A 58 25.03 6.65 22.11
N ARG A 59 24.82 6.34 23.38
CA ARG A 59 25.09 5.02 23.97
C ARG A 59 23.90 4.08 23.75
N ILE A 60 24.20 2.79 23.57
CA ILE A 60 23.18 1.75 23.44
C ILE A 60 22.56 1.49 24.80
N THR A 61 21.31 1.90 25.00
CA THR A 61 20.53 1.65 26.20
C THR A 61 19.50 0.53 26.00
N THR A 62 19.09 0.29 24.78
CA THR A 62 18.20 -0.81 24.40
C THR A 62 18.90 -1.72 23.40
N ARG A 63 19.15 -2.97 23.80
CA ARG A 63 19.81 -3.96 22.94
C ARG A 63 18.87 -4.48 21.85
N HIS A 64 19.44 -5.15 20.84
CA HIS A 64 18.73 -5.85 19.75
C HIS A 64 17.89 -4.93 18.85
N GLN A 65 18.21 -3.65 18.76
CA GLN A 65 17.61 -2.71 17.83
C GLN A 65 18.62 -2.28 16.76
N GLY A 66 18.34 -2.67 15.51
CA GLY A 66 19.15 -2.28 14.36
C GLY A 66 18.70 -0.95 13.73
N GLY A 67 19.63 -0.23 13.11
CA GLY A 67 19.34 0.98 12.33
C GLY A 67 18.74 0.64 10.94
N GLY A 68 19.30 -0.38 10.30
CA GLY A 68 18.94 -0.74 8.91
C GLY A 68 19.21 0.41 7.92
N VAL A 69 18.76 0.27 6.69
CA VAL A 69 18.87 1.28 5.65
C VAL A 69 17.99 2.50 5.98
N LYS A 70 18.48 3.70 5.62
CA LYS A 70 17.71 4.96 5.75
C LYS A 70 16.41 4.85 4.96
N ARG A 71 15.29 5.18 5.61
CA ARG A 71 13.95 5.17 5.00
C ARG A 71 13.30 6.52 5.18
N ARG A 72 12.35 6.82 4.31
CA ARG A 72 11.41 7.93 4.45
C ARG A 72 10.03 7.36 4.71
N TYR A 73 9.26 8.03 5.55
CA TYR A 73 7.87 7.70 5.78
C TYR A 73 7.02 8.24 4.63
N ARG A 74 6.02 7.46 4.18
CA ARG A 74 4.99 7.92 3.24
C ARG A 74 3.75 8.25 4.06
N VAL A 75 3.27 9.46 3.91
CA VAL A 75 2.01 9.90 4.54
C VAL A 75 0.87 9.18 3.83
N ILE A 76 0.21 8.27 4.55
CA ILE A 76 -0.91 7.49 4.02
C ILE A 76 -2.20 8.09 4.57
N ASP A 77 -3.15 8.31 3.69
CA ASP A 77 -4.51 8.71 4.04
C ASP A 77 -5.31 7.48 4.48
N PHE A 78 -5.35 7.25 5.81
CA PHE A 78 -6.18 6.21 6.40
C PHE A 78 -7.61 6.67 6.60
N LYS A 79 -7.82 7.96 6.87
CA LYS A 79 -9.13 8.52 7.22
C LYS A 79 -10.08 8.62 6.04
N ARG A 80 -9.55 8.79 4.83
CA ARG A 80 -10.32 8.91 3.61
C ARG A 80 -11.45 9.96 3.68
N ASN A 81 -11.19 11.08 4.39
CA ASN A 81 -12.14 12.12 4.75
C ASN A 81 -12.51 13.09 3.62
N LYS A 82 -12.29 12.71 2.38
CA LYS A 82 -12.59 13.53 1.20
C LYS A 82 -13.78 12.94 0.44
N ASP A 83 -14.97 13.13 1.03
CA ASP A 83 -16.19 12.54 0.52
C ASP A 83 -16.67 13.22 -0.76
N GLY A 84 -17.25 12.47 -1.68
CA GLY A 84 -17.84 12.95 -2.92
C GLY A 84 -16.86 13.43 -3.99
N VAL A 85 -15.55 13.51 -3.70
CA VAL A 85 -14.54 13.96 -4.67
C VAL A 85 -13.90 12.76 -5.35
N PRO A 86 -14.05 12.60 -6.67
CA PRO A 86 -13.42 11.50 -7.39
C PRO A 86 -11.90 11.68 -7.47
N ALA A 87 -11.19 10.57 -7.30
CA ALA A 87 -9.75 10.50 -7.43
C ALA A 87 -9.36 9.41 -8.43
N LYS A 88 -8.35 9.66 -9.25
CA LYS A 88 -7.80 8.69 -10.20
C LYS A 88 -6.55 8.04 -9.62
N VAL A 89 -6.45 6.73 -9.70
CA VAL A 89 -5.23 5.98 -9.36
C VAL A 89 -4.16 6.30 -10.39
N ALA A 90 -3.12 7.01 -9.98
CA ALA A 90 -2.03 7.42 -10.87
C ALA A 90 -0.95 6.34 -10.95
N THR A 91 -0.48 5.83 -9.82
CA THR A 91 0.59 4.83 -9.74
C THR A 91 0.36 3.86 -8.58
N ILE A 92 0.94 2.66 -8.70
CA ILE A 92 1.09 1.70 -7.60
C ILE A 92 2.58 1.64 -7.27
N GLU A 93 2.92 1.81 -5.98
CA GLU A 93 4.30 1.99 -5.52
C GLU A 93 4.67 1.04 -4.38
N TYR A 94 5.97 0.84 -4.21
CA TYR A 94 6.54 0.10 -3.09
C TYR A 94 6.80 1.03 -1.91
N ASP A 95 6.31 0.65 -0.72
CA ASP A 95 6.68 1.30 0.54
C ASP A 95 7.58 0.37 1.36
N PRO A 96 8.84 0.78 1.68
CA PRO A 96 9.74 -0.03 2.49
C PRO A 96 9.33 -0.12 3.97
N ASN A 97 8.30 0.61 4.41
CA ASN A 97 7.85 0.65 5.80
C ASN A 97 6.71 -0.32 6.08
N ARG A 98 6.13 -0.92 5.04
CA ARG A 98 5.00 -1.85 5.15
C ARG A 98 5.06 -2.96 4.11
N SER A 99 4.35 -4.04 4.35
CA SER A 99 4.26 -5.17 3.42
C SER A 99 3.29 -4.89 2.27
N ALA A 100 2.25 -4.09 2.51
CA ALA A 100 1.26 -3.72 1.49
C ALA A 100 1.84 -2.72 0.47
N ARG A 101 1.37 -2.80 -0.78
CA ARG A 101 1.61 -1.75 -1.79
C ARG A 101 0.80 -0.50 -1.43
N ILE A 102 1.24 0.62 -1.94
CA ILE A 102 0.54 1.91 -1.82
C ILE A 102 0.16 2.41 -3.20
N ALA A 103 -0.95 3.13 -3.30
CA ALA A 103 -1.41 3.75 -4.53
C ALA A 103 -1.41 5.26 -4.38
N LEU A 104 -0.86 5.97 -5.36
CA LEU A 104 -0.94 7.42 -5.43
C LEU A 104 -2.23 7.81 -6.12
N LEU A 105 -3.01 8.66 -5.49
CA LEU A 105 -4.25 9.22 -5.97
C LEU A 105 -4.06 10.65 -6.41
N HIS A 106 -4.63 10.98 -7.55
CA HIS A 106 -4.82 12.35 -8.01
C HIS A 106 -6.31 12.69 -7.94
N TYR A 107 -6.67 13.55 -7.02
CA TYR A 107 -8.03 14.06 -6.87
C TYR A 107 -8.36 15.09 -7.94
N ALA A 108 -9.65 15.26 -8.23
CA ALA A 108 -10.13 16.22 -9.23
C ALA A 108 -9.78 17.68 -8.90
N ASP A 109 -9.59 18.01 -7.63
CA ASP A 109 -9.17 19.32 -7.13
C ASP A 109 -7.64 19.53 -7.15
N GLY A 110 -6.87 18.56 -7.68
CA GLY A 110 -5.42 18.64 -7.78
C GLY A 110 -4.64 18.16 -6.55
N GLU A 111 -5.31 17.80 -5.46
CA GLU A 111 -4.65 17.19 -4.29
C GLU A 111 -4.15 15.79 -4.62
N LYS A 112 -3.02 15.41 -4.03
CA LYS A 112 -2.45 14.08 -4.12
C LYS A 112 -2.44 13.43 -2.75
N ARG A 113 -2.84 12.16 -2.67
CA ARG A 113 -2.75 11.37 -1.44
C ARG A 113 -2.30 9.94 -1.74
N TYR A 114 -1.60 9.32 -0.77
CA TYR A 114 -1.35 7.89 -0.80
C TYR A 114 -2.45 7.15 -0.04
N ILE A 115 -2.85 6.00 -0.58
CA ILE A 115 -3.70 5.02 0.10
C ILE A 115 -3.03 3.65 0.11
N LEU A 116 -3.50 2.74 0.96
CA LEU A 116 -3.16 1.33 0.83
C LEU A 116 -3.80 0.77 -0.44
N ALA A 117 -3.03 0.11 -1.28
CA ALA A 117 -3.55 -0.51 -2.49
C ALA A 117 -4.28 -1.81 -2.14
N PRO A 118 -5.62 -1.89 -2.28
CA PRO A 118 -6.33 -3.15 -2.12
C PRO A 118 -6.03 -4.10 -3.27
N LYS A 119 -6.32 -5.38 -3.07
CA LYS A 119 -6.20 -6.40 -4.10
C LYS A 119 -7.15 -6.09 -5.27
N GLY A 120 -6.62 -6.09 -6.49
CA GLY A 120 -7.39 -5.82 -7.70
C GLY A 120 -7.52 -4.35 -8.08
N LEU A 121 -6.83 -3.44 -7.38
CA LEU A 121 -6.76 -2.04 -7.78
C LEU A 121 -5.86 -1.90 -9.02
N GLU A 122 -6.34 -1.17 -10.02
CA GLU A 122 -5.61 -0.92 -11.26
C GLU A 122 -5.31 0.57 -11.46
N VAL A 123 -4.20 0.85 -12.16
CA VAL A 123 -3.86 2.22 -12.54
C VAL A 123 -4.88 2.75 -13.55
N GLY A 124 -5.30 3.99 -13.35
CA GLY A 124 -6.34 4.64 -14.16
C GLY A 124 -7.75 4.49 -13.62
N GLN A 125 -7.99 3.59 -12.66
CA GLN A 125 -9.28 3.43 -12.00
C GLN A 125 -9.66 4.69 -11.23
N THR A 126 -10.93 5.07 -11.31
CA THR A 126 -11.49 6.15 -10.50
C THR A 126 -12.04 5.57 -9.21
N ILE A 127 -11.70 6.18 -8.10
CA ILE A 127 -12.16 5.81 -6.76
C ILE A 127 -12.75 7.02 -6.04
N MET A 128 -13.65 6.76 -5.10
CA MET A 128 -14.35 7.79 -4.34
C MET A 128 -14.54 7.34 -2.89
N SER A 129 -14.73 8.31 -2.01
CA SER A 129 -15.10 8.09 -0.61
C SER A 129 -16.48 8.68 -0.34
N GLY A 130 -17.22 8.15 0.64
CA GLY A 130 -18.52 8.64 1.05
C GLY A 130 -19.64 7.61 0.84
N SER A 131 -20.84 7.93 1.35
CA SER A 131 -22.03 7.07 1.25
C SER A 131 -22.49 6.81 -0.17
N ASP A 132 -22.26 7.76 -1.07
CA ASP A 132 -22.69 7.67 -2.47
C ASP A 132 -21.69 6.92 -3.36
N ALA A 133 -20.61 6.41 -2.79
CA ALA A 133 -19.58 5.70 -3.55
C ALA A 133 -20.04 4.28 -3.91
N ASP A 134 -19.75 3.84 -5.13
CA ASP A 134 -20.00 2.46 -5.55
C ASP A 134 -19.20 1.45 -4.71
N ILE A 135 -19.70 0.22 -4.58
CA ILE A 135 -19.01 -0.88 -3.90
C ILE A 135 -17.96 -1.47 -4.85
N LYS A 136 -16.82 -0.78 -4.96
CA LYS A 136 -15.70 -1.15 -5.82
C LYS A 136 -14.38 -1.20 -5.04
N PRO A 137 -13.38 -2.02 -5.44
CA PRO A 137 -12.08 -2.02 -4.79
C PRO A 137 -11.44 -0.62 -4.78
N GLY A 138 -11.03 -0.16 -3.61
CA GLY A 138 -10.41 1.15 -3.43
C GLY A 138 -11.36 2.25 -2.94
N ASN A 139 -12.66 2.09 -3.06
CA ASN A 139 -13.63 3.02 -2.49
C ASN A 139 -13.70 2.89 -0.96
N ALA A 140 -14.08 3.96 -0.28
CA ALA A 140 -14.30 3.98 1.15
C ALA A 140 -15.76 4.36 1.43
N LEU A 141 -16.45 3.53 2.18
CA LEU A 141 -17.87 3.69 2.51
C LEU A 141 -18.09 3.46 4.01
N PRO A 142 -19.16 4.05 4.58
CA PRO A 142 -19.66 3.65 5.88
C PRO A 142 -20.01 2.16 5.89
N LEU A 143 -19.72 1.47 7.00
CA LEU A 143 -19.94 0.02 7.10
C LEU A 143 -21.40 -0.38 6.92
N ALA A 144 -22.34 0.51 7.31
CA ALA A 144 -23.77 0.30 7.14
C ALA A 144 -24.23 0.19 5.68
N ASP A 145 -23.51 0.84 4.77
CA ASP A 145 -23.85 0.91 3.34
C ASP A 145 -23.19 -0.23 2.52
N ILE A 146 -22.39 -1.08 3.19
CA ILE A 146 -21.71 -2.20 2.54
C ILE A 146 -22.53 -3.49 2.73
N PRO A 147 -22.89 -4.21 1.64
CA PRO A 147 -23.64 -5.46 1.72
C PRO A 147 -22.87 -6.55 2.47
N VAL A 148 -23.61 -7.38 3.19
CA VAL A 148 -23.06 -8.57 3.86
C VAL A 148 -22.43 -9.51 2.84
N GLY A 149 -21.25 -10.05 3.18
CA GLY A 149 -20.47 -10.92 2.28
C GLY A 149 -19.41 -10.20 1.45
N THR A 150 -19.36 -8.87 1.48
CA THR A 150 -18.31 -8.09 0.82
C THR A 150 -17.00 -8.22 1.60
N LEU A 151 -15.87 -8.46 0.88
CA LEU A 151 -14.53 -8.44 1.48
C LEU A 151 -14.08 -7.00 1.71
N ILE A 152 -13.84 -6.65 2.94
CA ILE A 152 -13.44 -5.31 3.36
C ILE A 152 -12.05 -5.30 4.01
N HIS A 153 -11.41 -4.13 4.06
CA HIS A 153 -10.15 -3.90 4.76
C HIS A 153 -10.13 -2.51 5.38
N ALA A 154 -9.14 -2.24 6.22
CA ALA A 154 -8.94 -0.94 6.89
C ALA A 154 -10.20 -0.45 7.64
N VAL A 155 -10.80 -1.36 8.44
CA VAL A 155 -11.99 -1.05 9.24
C VAL A 155 -11.61 -0.16 10.41
N GLU A 156 -12.29 0.97 10.57
CA GLU A 156 -12.12 1.88 11.70
C GLU A 156 -13.01 1.44 12.86
N PHE A 157 -12.47 1.48 14.10
CA PHE A 157 -13.28 1.26 15.31
C PHE A 157 -14.07 2.50 15.70
N GLN A 158 -13.53 3.67 15.40
CA GLN A 158 -14.17 4.96 15.58
C GLN A 158 -13.94 5.79 14.32
N PRO A 159 -14.97 6.49 13.81
CA PRO A 159 -14.82 7.33 12.62
C PRO A 159 -13.76 8.42 12.82
N GLY A 160 -12.81 8.53 11.87
CA GLY A 160 -11.75 9.53 11.89
C GLY A 160 -10.63 9.29 12.86
#